data_df2575e47b5e6f15f2b58f64cb5c60a6
#
_entry.id   df2575e47b5e6f15f2b58f64cb5c60a6
#
_cell.length_a   1.000
_cell.length_b   1.000
_cell.length_c   1.000
_cell.angle_alpha   90.00
_cell.angle_beta   90.00
_cell.angle_gamma   90.00
#
_symmetry.space_group_name_H-M   'P 1'
#
loop_
_entity.id
_entity.type
_entity.pdbx_description
1 polymer ?
#
loop_
_entity_poly.entity_id
_entity_poly.type
_entity_poly.pdbx_seq_one_letter_code
_entity_poly.pdbx_strand_id
1 'polypeptide(L)'
;MKCFWAYSNHPHNVKNDVIDAINQINNSGLISIKPWETMDIEGNFIIDEILKEINACDVFVCELSNLNNNVLYELGYAIAKKKKIRIFINQNLKSVKEEFKSFSLLTSIGYVDYVNSSQMLNSLYKLGNDNEMDILSSIISGISVSNYSNLLYMKSFQDTSSSISLTRAIDELKLKLVVDDPKKFLHKLWIGMLQI
;
A
#
# COMPACT_ATOMS: atom_id res chain seq x y z
N MET A 1 -9.05 -10.54 -15.59
CA MET A 1 -8.13 -9.71 -14.80
C MET A 1 -7.98 -10.34 -13.43
N LYS A 2 -6.76 -10.48 -12.93
CA LYS A 2 -6.48 -11.03 -11.61
C LYS A 2 -6.21 -9.89 -10.61
N CYS A 3 -6.93 -9.86 -9.50
CA CYS A 3 -6.72 -8.89 -8.44
C CYS A 3 -6.34 -9.60 -7.13
N PHE A 4 -5.48 -8.96 -6.35
CA PHE A 4 -5.27 -9.31 -4.96
C PHE A 4 -5.93 -8.24 -4.09
N TRP A 5 -6.71 -8.65 -3.08
CA TRP A 5 -7.37 -7.73 -2.18
C TRP A 5 -6.89 -7.92 -0.75
N ALA A 6 -6.18 -6.90 -0.26
CA ALA A 6 -5.69 -6.81 1.11
C ALA A 6 -6.75 -6.16 2.01
N TYR A 7 -7.11 -6.80 3.10
CA TYR A 7 -8.08 -6.28 4.06
C TYR A 7 -7.87 -6.89 5.44
N SER A 8 -8.41 -6.21 6.46
CA SER A 8 -8.32 -6.64 7.85
C SER A 8 -9.52 -7.51 8.26
N ASN A 9 -9.31 -8.37 9.26
CA ASN A 9 -10.39 -9.11 9.91
C ASN A 9 -11.33 -8.23 10.75
N HIS A 10 -10.92 -7.02 11.09
CA HIS A 10 -11.66 -6.10 11.93
C HIS A 10 -11.69 -4.69 11.34
N PRO A 11 -12.79 -3.95 11.52
CA PRO A 11 -14.06 -4.36 12.12
C PRO A 11 -14.84 -5.34 11.23
N HIS A 12 -15.64 -6.22 11.84
CA HIS A 12 -16.33 -7.30 11.13
C HIS A 12 -17.30 -6.83 10.03
N ASN A 13 -17.98 -5.70 10.23
CA ASN A 13 -18.86 -5.14 9.21
C ASN A 13 -18.07 -4.76 7.93
N VAL A 14 -16.90 -4.16 8.06
CA VAL A 14 -16.01 -3.83 6.94
C VAL A 14 -15.56 -5.10 6.22
N LYS A 15 -15.11 -6.11 6.99
CA LYS A 15 -14.74 -7.42 6.42
C LYS A 15 -15.90 -8.04 5.64
N ASN A 16 -17.12 -8.03 6.20
CA ASN A 16 -18.29 -8.61 5.54
C ASN A 16 -18.61 -7.90 4.22
N ASP A 17 -18.52 -6.57 4.18
CA ASP A 17 -18.70 -5.79 2.95
C ASP A 17 -17.67 -6.19 1.88
N VAL A 18 -16.39 -6.36 2.27
CA VAL A 18 -15.33 -6.80 1.37
C VAL A 18 -15.58 -8.20 0.84
N ILE A 19 -15.89 -9.17 1.71
CA ILE A 19 -16.16 -10.56 1.30
C ILE A 19 -17.37 -10.65 0.39
N ASP A 20 -18.44 -9.91 0.69
CA ASP A 20 -19.63 -9.85 -0.16
C ASP A 20 -19.30 -9.27 -1.55
N ALA A 21 -18.53 -8.19 -1.63
CA ALA A 21 -18.08 -7.63 -2.90
C ALA A 21 -17.17 -8.61 -3.68
N ILE A 22 -16.26 -9.34 -3.01
CA ILE A 22 -15.41 -10.36 -3.64
C ILE A 22 -16.27 -11.48 -4.24
N ASN A 23 -17.23 -11.99 -3.49
CA ASN A 23 -18.10 -13.06 -3.96
C ASN A 23 -18.91 -12.63 -5.19
N GLN A 24 -19.49 -11.44 -5.17
CA GLN A 24 -20.26 -10.93 -6.28
C GLN A 24 -19.41 -10.70 -7.53
N ILE A 25 -18.22 -10.11 -7.41
CA ILE A 25 -17.36 -9.86 -8.57
C ILE A 25 -16.78 -11.15 -9.16
N ASN A 26 -16.43 -12.12 -8.31
CA ASN A 26 -15.98 -13.44 -8.76
C ASN A 26 -17.07 -14.16 -9.55
N ASN A 27 -18.33 -14.08 -9.08
CA ASN A 27 -19.48 -14.68 -9.77
C ASN A 27 -19.75 -14.04 -11.14
N SER A 28 -19.33 -12.80 -11.37
CA SER A 28 -19.45 -12.15 -12.67
C SER A 28 -18.47 -12.69 -13.71
N GLY A 29 -17.40 -13.36 -13.29
CA GLY A 29 -16.34 -13.88 -14.17
C GLY A 29 -15.41 -12.81 -14.77
N LEU A 30 -15.61 -11.52 -14.49
CA LEU A 30 -14.83 -10.43 -15.06
C LEU A 30 -13.48 -10.26 -14.34
N ILE A 31 -13.49 -10.41 -13.02
CA ILE A 31 -12.33 -10.26 -12.15
C ILE A 31 -12.22 -11.51 -11.29
N SER A 32 -11.01 -12.00 -11.10
CA SER A 32 -10.73 -13.11 -10.19
C SER A 32 -9.98 -12.57 -8.97
N ILE A 33 -10.58 -12.73 -7.80
CA ILE A 33 -10.00 -12.33 -6.51
C ILE A 33 -10.00 -13.56 -5.59
N LYS A 34 -8.82 -13.93 -5.10
CA LYS A 34 -8.65 -15.00 -4.10
C LYS A 34 -8.56 -14.35 -2.71
N PRO A 35 -9.53 -14.59 -1.80
CA PRO A 35 -9.43 -14.12 -0.43
C PRO A 35 -8.22 -14.75 0.26
N TRP A 36 -7.52 -13.98 1.08
CA TRP A 36 -6.33 -14.48 1.78
C TRP A 36 -6.65 -15.65 2.75
N GLU A 37 -7.86 -15.71 3.31
CA GLU A 37 -8.31 -16.80 4.17
C GLU A 37 -8.43 -18.15 3.46
N THR A 38 -8.51 -18.14 2.14
CA THR A 38 -8.61 -19.36 1.31
C THR A 38 -7.26 -19.81 0.77
N MET A 39 -6.17 -19.13 1.16
CA MET A 39 -4.83 -19.54 0.76
C MET A 39 -4.41 -20.79 1.52
N ASP A 40 -3.93 -21.76 0.77
CA ASP A 40 -3.31 -22.95 1.33
C ASP A 40 -1.88 -22.62 1.72
N ILE A 41 -1.56 -22.79 3.00
CA ILE A 41 -0.26 -22.41 3.54
C ILE A 41 0.70 -23.62 3.54
N GLU A 42 0.17 -24.86 3.63
CA GLU A 42 0.94 -26.12 3.60
C GLU A 42 2.31 -26.06 4.34
N GLY A 43 2.33 -25.41 5.51
CA GLY A 43 3.56 -25.26 6.31
C GLY A 43 4.48 -24.11 5.90
N ASN A 44 4.14 -23.34 4.88
CA ASN A 44 4.84 -22.10 4.49
C ASN A 44 4.40 -20.92 5.36
N PHE A 45 5.19 -19.85 5.34
CA PHE A 45 4.74 -18.59 5.95
C PHE A 45 3.65 -17.96 5.09
N ILE A 46 2.54 -17.59 5.71
CA ILE A 46 1.42 -16.92 5.02
C ILE A 46 1.87 -15.68 4.25
N ILE A 47 2.86 -14.95 4.77
CA ILE A 47 3.38 -13.75 4.11
C ILE A 47 4.00 -14.07 2.75
N ASP A 48 4.68 -15.19 2.60
CA ASP A 48 5.31 -15.58 1.33
C ASP A 48 4.24 -15.83 0.26
N GLU A 49 3.14 -16.49 0.63
CA GLU A 49 2.02 -16.72 -0.29
C GLU A 49 1.31 -15.41 -0.66
N ILE A 50 1.11 -14.51 0.31
CA ILE A 50 0.57 -13.18 0.06
C ILE A 50 1.45 -12.40 -0.94
N LEU A 51 2.77 -12.38 -0.73
CA LEU A 51 3.70 -11.69 -1.63
C LEU A 51 3.73 -12.32 -3.03
N LYS A 52 3.58 -13.65 -3.15
CA LYS A 52 3.42 -14.31 -4.45
C LYS A 52 2.14 -13.88 -5.16
N GLU A 53 1.01 -13.83 -4.45
CA GLU A 53 -0.26 -13.38 -5.03
C GLU A 53 -0.21 -11.90 -5.44
N ILE A 54 0.41 -11.03 -4.64
CA ILE A 54 0.64 -9.63 -5.03
C ILE A 54 1.52 -9.55 -6.28
N ASN A 55 2.60 -10.34 -6.37
CA ASN A 55 3.45 -10.36 -7.57
C ASN A 55 2.70 -10.85 -8.81
N ALA A 56 1.74 -11.75 -8.66
CA ALA A 56 1.00 -12.37 -9.75
C ALA A 56 -0.25 -11.58 -10.17
N CYS A 57 -0.71 -10.59 -9.39
CA CYS A 57 -1.92 -9.82 -9.71
C CYS A 57 -1.64 -8.71 -10.74
N ASP A 58 -2.68 -8.32 -11.47
CA ASP A 58 -2.69 -7.16 -12.36
C ASP A 58 -2.96 -5.88 -11.56
N VAL A 59 -3.88 -5.96 -10.59
CA VAL A 59 -4.30 -4.85 -9.74
C VAL A 59 -4.26 -5.27 -8.29
N PHE A 60 -3.67 -4.42 -7.45
CA PHE A 60 -3.72 -4.54 -6.00
C PHE A 60 -4.86 -3.67 -5.46
N VAL A 61 -5.75 -4.29 -4.72
CA VAL A 61 -6.88 -3.62 -4.06
C VAL A 61 -6.63 -3.68 -2.55
N CYS A 62 -6.89 -2.60 -1.82
CA CYS A 62 -6.84 -2.65 -0.36
C CYS A 62 -7.96 -1.86 0.30
N GLU A 63 -8.36 -2.34 1.48
CA GLU A 63 -9.27 -1.68 2.39
C GLU A 63 -8.48 -1.14 3.58
N LEU A 64 -8.49 0.18 3.77
CA LEU A 64 -7.64 0.88 4.74
C LEU A 64 -8.42 1.61 5.84
N SER A 65 -9.69 1.26 6.06
CA SER A 65 -10.51 1.97 7.05
C SER A 65 -10.02 1.84 8.50
N ASN A 66 -9.19 0.88 8.82
CA ASN A 66 -8.59 0.73 10.15
C ASN A 66 -7.06 0.84 10.17
N LEU A 67 -6.44 1.27 9.07
CA LEU A 67 -4.99 1.41 8.92
C LEU A 67 -4.19 0.20 9.44
N ASN A 68 -4.67 -1.00 9.15
CA ASN A 68 -4.02 -2.24 9.61
C ASN A 68 -2.58 -2.33 9.09
N ASN A 69 -1.63 -2.58 9.99
CA ASN A 69 -0.21 -2.61 9.67
C ASN A 69 0.16 -3.64 8.59
N ASN A 70 -0.52 -4.81 8.57
CA ASN A 70 -0.26 -5.82 7.55
C ASN A 70 -0.72 -5.32 6.18
N VAL A 71 -1.91 -4.71 6.11
CA VAL A 71 -2.44 -4.14 4.86
C VAL A 71 -1.55 -2.98 4.38
N LEU A 72 -1.03 -2.15 5.29
CA LEU A 72 -0.07 -1.09 4.95
C LEU A 72 1.26 -1.64 4.42
N TYR A 73 1.77 -2.73 5.01
CA TYR A 73 2.95 -3.42 4.51
C TYR A 73 2.72 -3.99 3.09
N GLU A 74 1.60 -4.67 2.87
CA GLU A 74 1.20 -5.22 1.58
C GLU A 74 1.02 -4.12 0.52
N LEU A 75 0.42 -2.99 0.89
CA LEU A 75 0.31 -1.81 0.03
C LEU A 75 1.70 -1.28 -0.35
N GLY A 76 2.60 -1.11 0.63
CA GLY A 76 3.98 -0.68 0.38
C GLY A 76 4.71 -1.61 -0.58
N TYR A 77 4.54 -2.93 -0.41
CA TYR A 77 5.10 -3.92 -1.31
C TYR A 77 4.52 -3.83 -2.73
N ALA A 78 3.18 -3.72 -2.85
CA ALA A 78 2.51 -3.56 -4.13
C ALA A 78 2.97 -2.30 -4.87
N ILE A 79 3.15 -1.20 -4.13
CA ILE A 79 3.74 0.04 -4.62
C ILE A 79 5.16 -0.22 -5.16
N ALA A 80 6.04 -0.85 -4.40
CA ALA A 80 7.41 -1.15 -4.82
C ALA A 80 7.46 -2.06 -6.07
N LYS A 81 6.46 -2.92 -6.25
CA LYS A 81 6.29 -3.79 -7.42
C LYS A 81 5.58 -3.10 -8.61
N LYS A 82 5.30 -1.79 -8.50
CA LYS A 82 4.62 -0.98 -9.53
C LYS A 82 3.26 -1.56 -9.94
N LYS A 83 2.52 -2.09 -8.96
CA LYS A 83 1.17 -2.58 -9.22
C LYS A 83 0.21 -1.42 -9.38
N LYS A 84 -0.81 -1.58 -10.22
CA LYS A 84 -1.96 -0.69 -10.21
C LYS A 84 -2.68 -0.82 -8.88
N ILE A 85 -3.10 0.29 -8.27
CA ILE A 85 -3.60 0.30 -6.91
C ILE A 85 -5.01 0.89 -6.85
N ARG A 86 -5.89 0.23 -6.09
CA ARG A 86 -7.20 0.74 -5.73
C ARG A 86 -7.37 0.68 -4.22
N ILE A 87 -7.62 1.83 -3.59
CA ILE A 87 -7.82 1.94 -2.15
C ILE A 87 -9.30 2.21 -1.85
N PHE A 88 -9.85 1.50 -0.87
CA PHE A 88 -11.19 1.69 -0.34
C PHE A 88 -11.15 2.19 1.10
N ILE A 89 -12.03 3.15 1.44
CA ILE A 89 -12.20 3.68 2.80
C ILE A 89 -13.69 3.77 3.11
N ASN A 90 -14.10 3.18 4.24
CA ASN A 90 -15.49 3.23 4.70
C ASN A 90 -15.83 4.61 5.27
N GLN A 91 -16.86 5.26 4.71
CA GLN A 91 -17.28 6.59 5.12
C GLN A 91 -17.87 6.66 6.54
N ASN A 92 -18.37 5.54 7.05
CA ASN A 92 -18.99 5.48 8.38
C ASN A 92 -17.95 5.48 9.52
N LEU A 93 -16.67 5.25 9.22
CA LEU A 93 -15.59 5.26 10.20
C LEU A 93 -14.88 6.63 10.21
N LYS A 94 -15.51 7.62 10.89
CA LYS A 94 -15.03 9.02 10.89
C LYS A 94 -13.63 9.22 11.47
N SER A 95 -13.25 8.47 12.50
CA SER A 95 -11.92 8.55 13.12
C SER A 95 -10.78 8.23 12.15
N VAL A 96 -11.03 7.34 11.21
CA VAL A 96 -10.05 6.87 10.24
C VAL A 96 -9.67 7.95 9.22
N LYS A 97 -10.59 8.81 8.83
CA LYS A 97 -10.29 9.89 7.88
C LYS A 97 -9.25 10.86 8.43
N GLU A 98 -9.24 11.11 9.72
CA GLU A 98 -8.25 11.98 10.36
C GLU A 98 -6.90 11.27 10.48
N GLU A 99 -6.88 10.00 10.87
CA GLU A 99 -5.67 9.19 10.90
C GLU A 99 -5.09 8.99 9.49
N PHE A 100 -5.92 8.69 8.50
CA PHE A 100 -5.50 8.58 7.10
C PHE A 100 -4.85 9.87 6.59
N LYS A 101 -5.41 11.02 6.95
CA LYS A 101 -4.83 12.34 6.60
C LYS A 101 -3.48 12.59 7.27
N SER A 102 -3.19 11.93 8.40
CA SER A 102 -1.88 12.05 9.06
C SER A 102 -0.76 11.32 8.29
N PHE A 103 -1.11 10.37 7.44
CA PHE A 103 -0.17 9.70 6.54
C PHE A 103 -0.02 10.48 5.23
N SER A 104 0.93 11.38 5.18
CA SER A 104 1.16 12.27 4.02
C SER A 104 1.33 11.50 2.69
N LEU A 105 1.90 10.31 2.70
CA LEU A 105 2.00 9.47 1.51
C LEU A 105 0.62 9.02 1.03
N LEU A 106 -0.26 8.59 1.93
CA LEU A 106 -1.59 8.11 1.58
C LEU A 106 -2.51 9.23 1.10
N THR A 107 -2.32 10.47 1.58
CA THR A 107 -3.11 11.62 1.12
C THR A 107 -2.82 12.00 -0.34
N SER A 108 -1.67 11.59 -0.87
CA SER A 108 -1.31 11.78 -2.29
C SER A 108 -1.91 10.71 -3.20
N ILE A 109 -2.43 9.62 -2.62
CA ILE A 109 -3.05 8.52 -3.35
C ILE A 109 -4.56 8.68 -3.31
N GLY A 110 -5.21 8.68 -4.47
CA GLY A 110 -6.67 8.70 -4.55
C GLY A 110 -7.27 7.43 -3.93
N TYR A 111 -8.41 7.57 -3.26
CA TYR A 111 -9.15 6.46 -2.69
C TYR A 111 -10.64 6.53 -3.07
N VAL A 112 -11.32 5.43 -2.94
CA VAL A 112 -12.76 5.31 -3.16
C VAL A 112 -13.46 5.24 -1.81
N ASP A 113 -14.28 6.24 -1.53
CA ASP A 113 -15.20 6.20 -0.39
C ASP A 113 -16.31 5.19 -0.66
N TYR A 114 -16.68 4.38 0.34
CA TYR A 114 -17.79 3.45 0.26
C TYR A 114 -18.58 3.39 1.58
N VAL A 115 -19.82 2.93 1.49
CA VAL A 115 -20.73 2.71 2.63
C VAL A 115 -21.11 1.23 2.75
N ASN A 116 -21.09 0.51 1.62
CA ASN A 116 -21.49 -0.90 1.54
C ASN A 116 -20.81 -1.61 0.36
N SER A 117 -20.96 -2.94 0.30
CA SER A 117 -20.39 -3.80 -0.74
C SER A 117 -20.82 -3.41 -2.16
N SER A 118 -22.05 -2.94 -2.37
CA SER A 118 -22.52 -2.53 -3.69
C SER A 118 -21.74 -1.37 -4.28
N GLN A 119 -21.32 -0.41 -3.45
CA GLN A 119 -20.50 0.72 -3.90
C GLN A 119 -19.08 0.26 -4.24
N MET A 120 -18.50 -0.67 -3.45
CA MET A 120 -17.24 -1.30 -3.78
C MET A 120 -17.31 -2.02 -5.14
N LEU A 121 -18.37 -2.82 -5.33
CA LEU A 121 -18.60 -3.58 -6.56
C LEU A 121 -18.69 -2.65 -7.79
N ASN A 122 -19.43 -1.56 -7.69
CA ASN A 122 -19.53 -0.55 -8.75
C ASN A 122 -18.16 0.05 -9.12
N SER A 123 -17.29 0.26 -8.13
CA SER A 123 -15.92 0.72 -8.39
C SER A 123 -15.06 -0.37 -9.04
N LEU A 124 -15.24 -1.64 -8.64
CA LEU A 124 -14.49 -2.77 -9.22
C LEU A 124 -14.86 -3.00 -10.68
N TYR A 125 -16.11 -2.82 -11.08
CA TYR A 125 -16.53 -2.93 -12.49
C TYR A 125 -15.87 -1.88 -13.39
N LYS A 126 -15.39 -0.79 -12.85
CA LYS A 126 -14.66 0.25 -13.58
C LYS A 126 -13.16 -0.03 -13.68
N LEU A 127 -12.65 -1.06 -12.97
CA LEU A 127 -11.25 -1.45 -13.09
C LEU A 127 -10.93 -1.86 -14.52
N GLY A 128 -9.84 -1.34 -15.06
CA GLY A 128 -9.43 -1.59 -16.45
C GLY A 128 -9.94 -0.59 -17.48
N ASN A 129 -10.95 0.23 -17.16
CA ASN A 129 -11.45 1.30 -18.02
C ASN A 129 -10.91 2.68 -17.62
N ASP A 130 -10.45 2.83 -16.39
CA ASP A 130 -9.93 4.09 -15.86
C ASP A 130 -8.39 4.10 -15.89
N ASN A 131 -7.84 5.31 -15.92
CA ASN A 131 -6.42 5.55 -15.63
C ASN A 131 -6.13 5.19 -14.17
N GLU A 132 -5.97 3.89 -13.92
CA GLU A 132 -5.53 3.39 -12.62
C GLU A 132 -4.14 3.95 -12.36
N MET A 133 -3.98 4.61 -11.23
CA MET A 133 -2.74 5.32 -10.92
C MET A 133 -1.55 4.37 -10.85
N ASP A 134 -0.63 4.52 -11.77
CA ASP A 134 0.76 4.11 -11.57
C ASP A 134 1.45 5.18 -10.69
N ILE A 135 1.21 5.03 -9.38
CA ILE A 135 1.67 5.99 -8.37
C ILE A 135 3.19 6.11 -8.36
N LEU A 136 3.89 5.10 -8.82
CA LEU A 136 5.33 5.04 -8.67
C LEU A 136 6.11 5.52 -9.88
N SER A 137 5.56 5.48 -11.07
CA SER A 137 6.26 6.09 -12.20
C SER A 137 6.43 7.58 -12.01
N SER A 138 5.49 8.24 -11.31
CA SER A 138 5.62 9.65 -10.95
C SER A 138 6.54 9.91 -9.73
N ILE A 139 6.56 9.01 -8.74
CA ILE A 139 7.33 9.22 -7.49
C ILE A 139 8.78 8.73 -7.63
N ILE A 140 9.02 7.62 -8.33
CA ILE A 140 10.33 6.96 -8.40
C ILE A 140 11.10 7.29 -9.69
N SER A 141 10.50 7.90 -10.69
CA SER A 141 11.20 8.30 -11.92
C SER A 141 12.41 9.22 -11.69
N GLY A 142 12.53 9.80 -10.48
CA GLY A 142 13.68 10.59 -10.05
C GLY A 142 14.72 9.84 -9.18
N ILE A 143 14.47 8.59 -8.78
CA ILE A 143 15.38 7.83 -7.91
C ILE A 143 16.08 6.74 -8.72
N SER A 144 17.23 7.08 -9.28
CA SER A 144 18.15 6.09 -9.87
C SER A 144 18.90 5.38 -8.74
N VAL A 145 18.49 4.19 -8.36
CA VAL A 145 19.28 3.32 -7.46
C VAL A 145 20.27 2.54 -8.32
N SER A 146 21.38 3.17 -8.64
CA SER A 146 22.37 2.58 -9.57
C SER A 146 23.51 1.83 -8.90
N ASN A 147 23.64 1.82 -7.55
CA ASN A 147 24.74 1.15 -6.86
C ASN A 147 24.31 0.47 -5.57
N TYR A 148 24.65 -0.81 -5.41
CA TYR A 148 24.47 -1.61 -4.19
C TYR A 148 25.26 -1.11 -2.96
N SER A 149 26.06 -0.05 -3.11
CA SER A 149 26.80 0.59 -2.02
C SER A 149 26.01 1.63 -1.25
N ASN A 150 24.77 1.90 -1.65
CA ASN A 150 23.91 2.86 -0.98
C ASN A 150 22.98 2.15 -0.01
N LEU A 151 22.89 2.65 1.23
CA LEU A 151 21.98 2.18 2.25
C LEU A 151 20.82 3.19 2.41
N LEU A 152 19.59 2.73 2.23
CA LEU A 152 18.39 3.50 2.60
C LEU A 152 18.06 3.17 4.06
N TYR A 153 18.25 4.14 4.95
CA TYR A 153 17.84 4.04 6.34
C TYR A 153 16.63 4.95 6.59
N MET A 154 15.48 4.34 6.90
CA MET A 154 14.28 5.07 7.28
C MET A 154 14.15 5.08 8.80
N LYS A 155 14.12 6.27 9.41
CA LYS A 155 13.94 6.46 10.84
C LYS A 155 12.70 7.27 11.15
N SER A 156 12.21 7.17 12.38
CA SER A 156 11.17 8.05 12.91
C SER A 156 11.59 9.52 12.86
N PHE A 157 10.63 10.46 12.86
CA PHE A 157 10.89 11.90 12.97
C PHE A 157 11.60 12.28 14.30
N GLN A 158 11.44 11.47 15.33
CA GLN A 158 12.11 11.67 16.62
C GLN A 158 13.37 10.82 16.70
N ASP A 159 14.48 11.45 17.08
CA ASP A 159 15.71 10.72 17.34
C ASP A 159 15.55 9.93 18.64
N THR A 160 15.70 8.61 18.53
CA THR A 160 15.80 7.70 19.66
C THR A 160 17.25 7.32 19.88
N SER A 161 17.60 6.84 21.10
CA SER A 161 18.94 6.33 21.38
C SER A 161 19.37 5.25 20.39
N SER A 162 18.43 4.38 19.98
CA SER A 162 18.68 3.33 18.98
C SER A 162 18.94 3.91 17.58
N SER A 163 18.18 4.93 17.15
CA SER A 163 18.40 5.55 15.83
C SER A 163 19.73 6.29 15.76
N ILE A 164 20.14 6.96 16.84
CA ILE A 164 21.44 7.64 16.95
C ILE A 164 22.58 6.63 16.90
N SER A 165 22.47 5.52 17.65
CA SER A 165 23.48 4.46 17.66
C SER A 165 23.63 3.80 16.28
N LEU A 166 22.51 3.53 15.60
CA LEU A 166 22.53 2.95 14.27
C LEU A 166 23.12 3.91 13.23
N THR A 167 22.77 5.20 13.28
CA THR A 167 23.35 6.20 12.38
C THR A 167 24.87 6.26 12.57
N ARG A 168 25.35 6.26 13.81
CA ARG A 168 26.80 6.24 14.10
C ARG A 168 27.47 4.99 13.55
N ALA A 169 26.87 3.80 13.72
CA ALA A 169 27.42 2.56 13.16
C ALA A 169 27.49 2.57 11.63
N ILE A 170 26.50 3.16 10.96
CA ILE A 170 26.50 3.33 9.50
C ILE A 170 27.65 4.24 9.06
N ASP A 171 27.87 5.36 9.79
CA ASP A 171 28.98 6.28 9.49
C ASP A 171 30.35 5.62 9.74
N GLU A 172 30.49 4.85 10.82
CA GLU A 172 31.72 4.08 11.12
C GLU A 172 32.04 3.04 10.03
N LEU A 173 30.99 2.41 9.46
CA LEU A 173 31.14 1.45 8.35
C LEU A 173 31.40 2.14 7.00
N LYS A 174 31.43 3.48 6.96
CA LYS A 174 31.57 4.30 5.74
C LYS A 174 30.55 3.96 4.66
N LEU A 175 29.36 3.52 5.07
CA LEU A 175 28.26 3.28 4.17
C LEU A 175 27.63 4.61 3.73
N LYS A 176 27.37 4.75 2.46
CA LYS A 176 26.72 5.95 1.94
C LYS A 176 25.22 5.90 2.22
N LEU A 177 24.73 6.80 3.07
CA LEU A 177 23.30 7.00 3.27
C LEU A 177 22.69 7.70 2.06
N VAL A 178 21.60 7.14 1.52
CA VAL A 178 20.82 7.73 0.44
C VAL A 178 19.80 8.72 1.00
N VAL A 179 19.21 8.38 2.14
CA VAL A 179 18.26 9.22 2.88
C VAL A 179 18.52 9.05 4.36
N ASP A 180 18.83 10.12 5.05
CA ASP A 180 19.05 10.17 6.49
C ASP A 180 17.91 10.87 7.26
N ASP A 181 17.12 11.70 6.56
CA ASP A 181 16.05 12.52 7.16
C ASP A 181 14.76 12.41 6.33
N PRO A 182 13.69 11.82 6.89
CA PRO A 182 12.38 11.75 6.23
C PRO A 182 11.83 13.11 5.80
N LYS A 183 12.13 14.20 6.54
CA LYS A 183 11.68 15.55 6.18
C LYS A 183 12.34 16.04 4.89
N LYS A 184 13.63 15.76 4.70
CA LYS A 184 14.34 16.12 3.45
C LYS A 184 13.82 15.32 2.27
N PHE A 185 13.45 14.06 2.48
CA PHE A 185 12.88 13.21 1.44
C PHE A 185 11.50 13.73 1.01
N LEU A 186 10.61 14.00 1.98
CA LEU A 186 9.29 14.55 1.72
C LEU A 186 9.35 15.94 1.05
N HIS A 187 10.30 16.77 1.46
CA HIS A 187 10.50 18.10 0.85
C HIS A 187 10.94 17.99 -0.62
N LYS A 188 11.80 17.02 -0.96
CA LYS A 188 12.20 16.76 -2.36
C LYS A 188 11.03 16.23 -3.20
N LEU A 189 10.19 15.35 -2.63
CA LEU A 189 8.96 14.89 -3.26
C LEU A 189 7.98 16.06 -3.51
N TRP A 190 7.86 16.97 -2.53
CA TRP A 190 6.96 18.13 -2.62
C TRP A 190 7.40 19.14 -3.68
N ILE A 191 8.71 19.41 -3.77
CA ILE A 191 9.26 20.31 -4.82
C ILE A 191 9.09 19.70 -6.21
N GLY A 192 9.25 18.38 -6.37
CA GLY A 192 9.00 17.68 -7.63
C GLY A 192 7.54 17.76 -8.10
N MET A 193 6.57 17.87 -7.18
CA MET A 193 5.14 18.01 -7.50
C MET A 193 4.73 19.44 -7.86
N LEU A 194 5.52 20.45 -7.48
CA LEU A 194 5.23 21.86 -7.77
C LEU A 194 5.85 22.35 -9.10
N GLN A 195 6.61 21.49 -9.79
CA GLN A 195 7.25 21.81 -11.08
C GLN A 195 6.56 21.13 -12.28
N ILE A 196 5.38 20.52 -12.07
CA ILE A 196 4.48 20.04 -13.11
C ILE A 196 3.24 20.93 -13.11
#